data_b9b7009cf03ccaf59041ec81c6cccb17
#
_entry.id   b9b7009cf03ccaf59041ec81c6cccb17
#
_cell.length_a   1.000
_cell.length_b   1.000
_cell.length_c   1.000
_cell.angle_alpha   90.00
_cell.angle_beta   90.00
_cell.angle_gamma   90.00
#
_symmetry.space_group_name_H-M   'P 1'
#
loop_
_entity.id
_entity.type
_entity.pdbx_description
1 polymer ?
#
loop_
_entity_poly.entity_id
_entity_poly.type
_entity_poly.pdbx_seq_one_letter_code
_entity_poly.pdbx_strand_id
1 'polypeptide(L)'
;MRRHIRAAVTVVATVLFAPLLTASPAPASPARPAGDAHKPAGCRPALQVLASLPGSGGSQVKGLGPNGMAVGGSHGRPVYWTGTRVHPVPLPAGFTGGEVAAVNAKGLMVGSLNGAGRTAAFSFRVGARKVTLLPQGAHAADVNDRGLIVGDGRTPDALVGLEWDGARIVRRLKPPPGYSLTSVTALNNAGQIAGSGEAVKGDESWSAGLTWPAGGAAAIPLQRFWPAGVPYDYWYPRDIDRAGRIVGTYDYVRVDTLTPTQWLPPYTTENQVGHLGERTSGTFEAISPTTNVSVGTARDSYMDGPFPPETAPPIQAQIWPGTGPLLALPRLSPEGPSEAFAVSDDQRVGGTAADATATSRAVIWTCALRQAYRP
;
A
#
# COMPACT_ATOMS: atom_id res chain seq x y z
N MET A 1 -19.54 76.29 23.75
CA MET A 1 -20.04 75.92 25.08
C MET A 1 -21.35 75.22 24.98
N ARG A 2 -21.39 73.87 25.15
CA ARG A 2 -22.54 73.07 25.58
C ARG A 2 -22.01 71.68 25.97
N ARG A 3 -22.02 71.39 27.26
CA ARG A 3 -21.67 70.12 27.88
C ARG A 3 -22.83 69.15 27.72
N HIS A 4 -22.62 67.95 27.21
CA HIS A 4 -23.54 66.83 27.28
C HIS A 4 -23.08 65.87 28.38
N ILE A 5 -23.89 65.75 29.38
CA ILE A 5 -23.83 64.82 30.50
C ILE A 5 -24.31 63.43 29.98
N ARG A 6 -23.50 62.41 30.10
CA ARG A 6 -23.90 61.03 29.90
C ARG A 6 -24.26 60.40 31.25
N ALA A 7 -25.51 59.98 31.38
CA ALA A 7 -25.97 59.19 32.50
C ALA A 7 -25.53 57.74 32.35
N ALA A 8 -24.93 57.19 33.37
CA ALA A 8 -24.60 55.76 33.50
C ALA A 8 -25.80 55.01 34.08
N VAL A 9 -26.29 54.01 33.36
CA VAL A 9 -27.32 53.08 33.86
C VAL A 9 -26.59 51.85 34.44
N THR A 10 -26.71 51.67 35.75
CA THR A 10 -26.19 50.47 36.42
C THR A 10 -27.26 49.39 36.38
N VAL A 11 -26.99 48.30 35.71
CA VAL A 11 -27.83 47.08 35.70
C VAL A 11 -27.30 46.15 36.82
N VAL A 12 -28.12 45.95 37.84
CA VAL A 12 -27.88 44.96 38.91
C VAL A 12 -28.38 43.60 38.42
N ALA A 13 -27.48 42.68 38.15
CA ALA A 13 -27.82 41.30 37.84
C ALA A 13 -27.90 40.46 39.13
N THR A 14 -29.09 40.00 39.45
CA THR A 14 -29.36 39.09 40.58
C THR A 14 -28.98 37.68 40.13
N VAL A 15 -27.92 37.11 40.70
CA VAL A 15 -27.51 35.71 40.44
C VAL A 15 -28.27 34.80 41.42
N LEU A 16 -29.19 34.00 40.87
CA LEU A 16 -29.84 32.90 41.58
C LEU A 16 -28.89 31.69 41.65
N PHE A 17 -28.43 31.35 42.81
CA PHE A 17 -27.70 30.09 43.06
C PHE A 17 -28.70 28.93 43.16
N ALA A 18 -28.66 27.98 42.20
CA ALA A 18 -29.28 26.68 42.33
C ALA A 18 -28.29 25.70 42.98
N PRO A 19 -28.69 24.84 43.90
CA PRO A 19 -27.78 23.87 44.50
C PRO A 19 -27.44 22.76 43.47
N LEU A 20 -26.15 22.57 43.21
CA LEU A 20 -25.60 21.45 42.48
C LEU A 20 -25.77 20.17 43.30
N LEU A 21 -26.69 19.29 42.89
CA LEU A 21 -26.74 17.91 43.33
C LEU A 21 -25.51 17.18 42.79
N THR A 22 -24.54 16.87 43.63
CA THR A 22 -23.40 16.01 43.31
C THR A 22 -23.88 14.57 43.14
N ALA A 23 -23.98 14.12 41.91
CA ALA A 23 -24.15 12.70 41.62
C ALA A 23 -22.84 11.97 41.96
N SER A 24 -22.91 11.00 42.89
CA SER A 24 -21.80 10.09 43.16
C SER A 24 -21.42 9.31 41.88
N PRO A 25 -20.14 9.17 41.56
CA PRO A 25 -19.72 8.33 40.40
C PRO A 25 -20.07 6.87 40.71
N ALA A 26 -20.75 6.23 39.79
CA ALA A 26 -20.98 4.80 39.80
C ALA A 26 -19.62 4.06 39.81
N PRO A 27 -19.51 2.92 40.53
CA PRO A 27 -18.28 2.14 40.51
C PRO A 27 -17.96 1.69 39.09
N ALA A 28 -16.72 1.97 38.64
CA ALA A 28 -16.20 1.52 37.34
C ALA A 28 -16.29 -0.01 37.30
N SER A 29 -17.01 -0.54 36.33
CA SER A 29 -16.95 -1.97 36.01
C SER A 29 -15.51 -2.37 35.74
N PRO A 30 -15.03 -3.51 36.26
CA PRO A 30 -13.67 -3.97 35.97
C PRO A 30 -13.49 -4.08 34.47
N ALA A 31 -12.42 -3.47 33.95
CA ALA A 31 -12.03 -3.58 32.56
C ALA A 31 -11.93 -5.10 32.22
N ARG A 32 -12.74 -5.54 31.25
CA ARG A 32 -12.59 -6.85 30.68
C ARG A 32 -11.15 -6.97 30.17
N PRO A 33 -10.39 -8.05 30.49
CA PRO A 33 -9.08 -8.26 29.92
C PRO A 33 -9.22 -8.19 28.40
N ALA A 34 -8.27 -7.50 27.77
CA ALA A 34 -8.20 -7.41 26.30
C ALA A 34 -8.31 -8.83 25.75
N GLY A 35 -9.47 -9.14 25.17
CA GLY A 35 -9.77 -10.47 24.67
C GLY A 35 -8.74 -10.83 23.61
N ASP A 36 -8.27 -12.07 23.68
CA ASP A 36 -7.45 -12.72 22.68
C ASP A 36 -7.87 -12.26 21.28
N ALA A 37 -6.91 -11.69 20.53
CA ALA A 37 -7.11 -11.30 19.14
C ALA A 37 -7.79 -12.49 18.43
N HIS A 38 -8.95 -12.25 17.85
CA HIS A 38 -9.80 -13.21 17.18
C HIS A 38 -8.97 -14.19 16.34
N LYS A 39 -8.72 -15.38 16.88
CA LYS A 39 -8.32 -16.54 16.07
C LYS A 39 -9.52 -16.90 15.20
N PRO A 40 -9.50 -16.70 13.88
CA PRO A 40 -10.59 -17.20 13.04
C PRO A 40 -10.67 -18.71 13.23
N ALA A 41 -11.77 -19.17 13.80
CA ALA A 41 -12.02 -20.60 13.94
C ALA A 41 -12.09 -21.21 12.53
N GLY A 42 -11.21 -22.17 12.22
CA GLY A 42 -11.28 -22.95 10.98
C GLY A 42 -10.29 -22.64 9.86
N CYS A 43 -9.45 -21.58 9.99
CA CYS A 43 -8.43 -21.29 8.97
C CYS A 43 -7.32 -22.37 8.96
N ARG A 44 -7.01 -22.95 7.79
CA ARG A 44 -5.92 -23.93 7.61
C ARG A 44 -4.72 -23.26 6.96
N PRO A 45 -3.54 -23.28 7.64
CA PRO A 45 -2.29 -22.82 7.05
C PRO A 45 -1.95 -23.63 5.78
N ALA A 46 -1.71 -22.98 4.68
CA ALA A 46 -1.26 -23.60 3.44
C ALA A 46 -0.57 -22.58 2.53
N LEU A 47 0.45 -23.03 1.82
CA LEU A 47 1.04 -22.34 0.67
C LEU A 47 0.40 -22.94 -0.59
N GLN A 48 -0.47 -22.16 -1.24
CA GLN A 48 -1.23 -22.58 -2.40
C GLN A 48 -0.62 -22.01 -3.68
N VAL A 49 -0.26 -22.87 -4.61
CA VAL A 49 0.18 -22.48 -5.97
C VAL A 49 -1.03 -22.25 -6.86
N LEU A 50 -1.07 -21.14 -7.56
CA LEU A 50 -2.11 -20.81 -8.53
C LEU A 50 -1.68 -21.25 -9.94
N ALA A 51 -2.67 -21.65 -10.77
CA ALA A 51 -2.41 -22.01 -12.14
C ALA A 51 -1.88 -20.82 -12.95
N SER A 52 -0.95 -21.08 -13.84
CA SER A 52 -0.44 -20.10 -14.81
C SER A 52 -1.13 -20.26 -16.17
N LEU A 53 -1.13 -19.23 -16.99
CA LEU A 53 -1.49 -19.36 -18.41
C LEU A 53 -0.50 -20.30 -19.11
N PRO A 54 -0.86 -20.90 -20.26
CA PRO A 54 0.11 -21.60 -21.10
C PRO A 54 1.21 -20.66 -21.61
N GLY A 55 2.46 -21.14 -21.62
CA GLY A 55 3.62 -20.38 -22.09
C GLY A 55 4.81 -20.47 -21.15
N SER A 56 5.84 -19.65 -21.40
CA SER A 56 7.04 -19.51 -20.61
C SER A 56 7.03 -18.20 -19.83
N GLY A 57 7.59 -18.18 -18.63
CA GLY A 57 7.70 -17.01 -17.76
C GLY A 57 7.06 -17.23 -16.40
N GLY A 58 7.15 -16.21 -15.55
CA GLY A 58 6.63 -16.26 -14.19
C GLY A 58 5.17 -15.83 -14.08
N SER A 59 4.61 -16.07 -12.90
CA SER A 59 3.31 -15.53 -12.48
C SER A 59 3.38 -14.98 -11.06
N GLN A 60 2.56 -13.98 -10.76
CA GLN A 60 2.54 -13.29 -9.48
C GLN A 60 1.14 -12.78 -9.12
N VAL A 61 0.81 -12.78 -7.82
CA VAL A 61 -0.39 -12.14 -7.27
C VAL A 61 0.00 -10.74 -6.82
N LYS A 62 -0.76 -9.73 -7.27
CA LYS A 62 -0.59 -8.30 -6.89
C LYS A 62 -1.70 -7.78 -6.01
N GLY A 63 -2.89 -8.40 -6.04
CA GLY A 63 -4.03 -7.98 -5.23
C GLY A 63 -4.91 -9.16 -4.85
N LEU A 64 -5.62 -9.01 -3.72
CA LEU A 64 -6.54 -10.00 -3.18
C LEU A 64 -7.94 -9.40 -3.12
N GLY A 65 -8.90 -10.10 -3.71
CA GLY A 65 -10.30 -9.69 -3.79
C GLY A 65 -11.24 -10.59 -2.99
N PRO A 66 -12.55 -10.35 -3.15
CA PRO A 66 -13.59 -11.11 -2.45
C PRO A 66 -13.64 -12.58 -2.92
N ASN A 67 -14.23 -13.44 -2.07
CA ASN A 67 -14.53 -14.84 -2.41
C ASN A 67 -13.31 -15.65 -2.90
N GLY A 68 -12.13 -15.40 -2.33
CA GLY A 68 -10.90 -16.09 -2.72
C GLY A 68 -10.31 -15.62 -4.05
N MET A 69 -10.79 -14.52 -4.62
CA MET A 69 -10.22 -13.95 -5.84
C MET A 69 -8.80 -13.42 -5.57
N ALA A 70 -7.92 -13.62 -6.55
CA ALA A 70 -6.64 -12.96 -6.64
C ALA A 70 -6.47 -12.32 -8.02
N VAL A 71 -5.63 -11.31 -8.14
CA VAL A 71 -5.34 -10.61 -9.39
C VAL A 71 -3.83 -10.39 -9.55
N GLY A 72 -3.36 -10.24 -10.78
CA GLY A 72 -1.94 -10.00 -11.03
C GLY A 72 -1.54 -10.24 -12.47
N GLY A 73 -0.39 -10.90 -12.66
CA GLY A 73 0.18 -11.21 -13.95
C GLY A 73 0.54 -12.69 -14.11
N SER A 74 0.44 -13.20 -15.35
CA SER A 74 0.96 -14.50 -15.75
C SER A 74 1.54 -14.41 -17.14
N HIS A 75 2.83 -14.72 -17.28
CA HIS A 75 3.58 -14.65 -18.56
C HIS A 75 3.43 -13.29 -19.27
N GLY A 76 3.53 -12.19 -18.49
CA GLY A 76 3.38 -10.82 -18.98
C GLY A 76 1.95 -10.42 -19.39
N ARG A 77 0.93 -11.23 -19.06
CA ARG A 77 -0.48 -10.93 -19.36
C ARG A 77 -1.27 -10.65 -18.07
N PRO A 78 -2.19 -9.69 -18.09
CA PRO A 78 -3.06 -9.42 -16.96
C PRO A 78 -4.03 -10.58 -16.75
N VAL A 79 -4.12 -11.08 -15.52
CA VAL A 79 -4.95 -12.21 -15.13
C VAL A 79 -5.66 -11.99 -13.80
N TYR A 80 -6.69 -12.78 -13.57
CA TYR A 80 -7.27 -12.99 -12.24
C TYR A 80 -7.45 -14.49 -11.98
N TRP A 81 -7.55 -14.87 -10.73
CA TRP A 81 -7.81 -16.24 -10.29
C TRP A 81 -9.11 -16.31 -9.49
N THR A 82 -9.85 -17.40 -9.70
CA THR A 82 -10.95 -17.83 -8.84
C THR A 82 -10.58 -19.18 -8.24
N GLY A 83 -10.36 -19.23 -6.93
CA GLY A 83 -9.62 -20.33 -6.34
C GLY A 83 -8.22 -20.45 -6.97
N THR A 84 -7.87 -21.63 -7.49
CA THR A 84 -6.57 -21.83 -8.18
C THR A 84 -6.61 -21.61 -9.69
N ARG A 85 -7.80 -21.44 -10.28
CA ARG A 85 -7.98 -21.37 -11.73
C ARG A 85 -7.66 -19.98 -12.27
N VAL A 86 -6.77 -19.90 -13.28
CA VAL A 86 -6.40 -18.66 -13.97
C VAL A 86 -7.40 -18.28 -15.05
N HIS A 87 -7.67 -16.98 -15.17
CA HIS A 87 -8.51 -16.37 -16.19
C HIS A 87 -7.79 -15.17 -16.81
N PRO A 88 -7.60 -15.11 -18.13
CA PRO A 88 -6.99 -13.95 -18.75
C PRO A 88 -7.97 -12.77 -18.80
N VAL A 89 -7.45 -11.55 -18.59
CA VAL A 89 -8.17 -10.32 -18.90
C VAL A 89 -8.10 -10.07 -20.40
N PRO A 90 -9.21 -9.72 -21.09
CA PRO A 90 -9.20 -9.45 -22.52
C PRO A 90 -8.27 -8.29 -22.87
N LEU A 91 -7.44 -8.46 -23.88
CA LEU A 91 -6.55 -7.41 -24.40
C LEU A 91 -7.20 -6.69 -25.57
N PRO A 92 -7.30 -5.35 -25.55
CA PRO A 92 -7.72 -4.58 -26.72
C PRO A 92 -6.69 -4.66 -27.85
N ALA A 93 -7.09 -4.34 -29.07
CA ALA A 93 -6.18 -4.27 -30.21
C ALA A 93 -5.00 -3.32 -29.94
N GLY A 94 -3.79 -3.75 -30.31
CA GLY A 94 -2.55 -2.99 -30.09
C GLY A 94 -1.91 -3.16 -28.72
N PHE A 95 -2.49 -3.99 -27.82
CA PHE A 95 -1.85 -4.38 -26.56
C PHE A 95 -1.51 -5.87 -26.59
N THR A 96 -0.34 -6.20 -26.09
CA THR A 96 0.19 -7.58 -26.08
C THR A 96 0.37 -8.13 -24.66
N GLY A 97 0.38 -7.27 -23.65
CA GLY A 97 0.62 -7.63 -22.27
C GLY A 97 0.05 -6.64 -21.28
N GLY A 98 0.47 -6.80 -20.04
CA GLY A 98 0.07 -5.96 -18.92
C GLY A 98 -0.06 -6.73 -17.62
N GLU A 99 -0.60 -6.07 -16.60
CA GLU A 99 -0.83 -6.63 -15.26
C GLU A 99 -2.06 -6.01 -14.61
N VAL A 100 -2.76 -6.79 -13.80
CA VAL A 100 -3.76 -6.27 -12.86
C VAL A 100 -3.03 -5.91 -11.56
N ALA A 101 -3.09 -4.63 -11.17
CA ALA A 101 -2.42 -4.13 -9.98
C ALA A 101 -3.26 -4.32 -8.69
N ALA A 102 -4.56 -4.04 -8.77
CA ALA A 102 -5.44 -4.07 -7.61
C ALA A 102 -6.87 -4.51 -7.97
N VAL A 103 -7.62 -4.90 -6.94
CA VAL A 103 -9.04 -5.25 -7.02
C VAL A 103 -9.75 -4.84 -5.75
N ASN A 104 -10.93 -4.22 -5.87
CA ASN A 104 -11.75 -3.84 -4.72
C ASN A 104 -12.70 -4.96 -4.26
N ALA A 105 -13.37 -4.77 -3.11
CA ALA A 105 -14.33 -5.73 -2.55
C ALA A 105 -15.54 -6.02 -3.46
N LYS A 106 -15.77 -5.22 -4.52
CA LYS A 106 -16.83 -5.43 -5.51
C LYS A 106 -16.34 -6.12 -6.80
N GLY A 107 -15.07 -6.58 -6.84
CA GLY A 107 -14.48 -7.25 -7.99
C GLY A 107 -14.16 -6.32 -9.18
N LEU A 108 -14.07 -5.00 -8.97
CA LEU A 108 -13.51 -4.09 -9.95
C LEU A 108 -12.00 -4.18 -9.89
N MET A 109 -11.38 -4.57 -10.98
CA MET A 109 -9.95 -4.71 -11.17
C MET A 109 -9.39 -3.51 -11.92
N VAL A 110 -8.16 -3.11 -11.60
CA VAL A 110 -7.44 -2.04 -12.28
C VAL A 110 -6.00 -2.44 -12.53
N GLY A 111 -5.34 -1.80 -13.47
CA GLY A 111 -3.95 -2.08 -13.78
C GLY A 111 -3.47 -1.36 -15.04
N SER A 112 -2.44 -1.91 -15.66
CA SER A 112 -1.85 -1.36 -16.87
C SER A 112 -1.74 -2.38 -18.00
N LEU A 113 -1.88 -1.92 -19.22
CA LEU A 113 -1.64 -2.65 -20.45
C LEU A 113 -0.40 -2.09 -21.15
N ASN A 114 0.35 -2.93 -21.82
CA ASN A 114 1.50 -2.57 -22.63
C ASN A 114 1.43 -3.17 -24.03
N GLY A 115 1.97 -2.46 -25.00
CA GLY A 115 2.04 -2.92 -26.38
C GLY A 115 2.27 -1.77 -27.36
N ALA A 116 2.86 -2.06 -28.52
CA ALA A 116 3.13 -1.12 -29.59
C ALA A 116 3.79 0.21 -29.11
N GLY A 117 4.73 0.11 -28.15
CA GLY A 117 5.46 1.26 -27.61
C GLY A 117 4.65 2.19 -26.68
N ARG A 118 3.48 1.77 -26.24
CA ARG A 118 2.63 2.54 -25.32
C ARG A 118 2.18 1.74 -24.10
N THR A 119 1.85 2.44 -23.03
CA THR A 119 1.13 1.93 -21.86
C THR A 119 -0.23 2.59 -21.74
N ALA A 120 -1.20 1.92 -21.13
CA ALA A 120 -2.51 2.46 -20.84
C ALA A 120 -3.08 1.89 -19.55
N ALA A 121 -3.59 2.74 -18.69
CA ALA A 121 -4.35 2.34 -17.52
C ALA A 121 -5.72 1.77 -17.95
N PHE A 122 -6.18 0.75 -17.22
CA PHE A 122 -7.48 0.13 -17.49
C PHE A 122 -8.23 -0.24 -16.22
N SER A 123 -9.55 -0.44 -16.37
CA SER A 123 -10.39 -1.14 -15.41
C SER A 123 -11.13 -2.30 -16.07
N PHE A 124 -11.45 -3.34 -15.27
CA PHE A 124 -12.14 -4.55 -15.74
C PHE A 124 -13.01 -5.15 -14.64
N ARG A 125 -14.13 -5.75 -15.02
CA ARG A 125 -14.98 -6.58 -14.15
C ARG A 125 -15.15 -7.97 -14.72
N VAL A 126 -15.20 -8.98 -13.87
CA VAL A 126 -15.53 -10.35 -14.29
C VAL A 126 -16.83 -10.37 -15.08
N GLY A 127 -16.83 -11.06 -16.20
CA GLY A 127 -17.98 -11.15 -17.12
C GLY A 127 -18.06 -10.04 -18.17
N ALA A 128 -17.26 -8.98 -18.05
CA ALA A 128 -17.16 -7.99 -19.12
C ALA A 128 -16.42 -8.58 -20.34
N ARG A 129 -16.87 -8.21 -21.54
CA ARG A 129 -16.25 -8.67 -22.80
C ARG A 129 -14.98 -7.91 -23.18
N LYS A 130 -14.78 -6.72 -22.60
CA LYS A 130 -13.65 -5.82 -22.86
C LYS A 130 -13.30 -5.03 -21.61
N VAL A 131 -12.04 -4.58 -21.52
CA VAL A 131 -11.59 -3.60 -20.54
C VAL A 131 -12.07 -2.21 -20.89
N THR A 132 -12.18 -1.34 -19.87
CA THR A 132 -12.36 0.10 -20.07
C THR A 132 -10.99 0.77 -19.93
N LEU A 133 -10.53 1.46 -20.97
CA LEU A 133 -9.30 2.26 -20.91
C LEU A 133 -9.58 3.54 -20.13
N LEU A 134 -8.68 3.90 -19.22
CA LEU A 134 -8.76 5.11 -18.41
C LEU A 134 -8.08 6.27 -19.16
N PRO A 135 -8.77 7.39 -19.38
CA PRO A 135 -8.22 8.47 -20.19
C PRO A 135 -6.96 9.08 -19.55
N GLN A 136 -5.97 9.35 -20.38
CA GLN A 136 -4.67 9.92 -20.02
C GLN A 136 -3.84 9.08 -19.01
N GLY A 137 -4.32 7.91 -18.58
CA GLY A 137 -3.62 7.04 -17.68
C GLY A 137 -2.63 6.12 -18.39
N ALA A 138 -1.43 5.99 -17.81
CA ALA A 138 -0.46 4.96 -18.15
C ALA A 138 -0.60 3.78 -17.19
N HIS A 139 -0.74 4.05 -15.90
CA HIS A 139 -0.87 3.06 -14.85
C HIS A 139 -2.08 3.38 -13.96
N ALA A 140 -2.93 2.40 -13.67
CA ALA A 140 -3.89 2.45 -12.57
C ALA A 140 -3.32 1.60 -11.42
N ALA A 141 -3.00 2.27 -10.32
CA ALA A 141 -2.30 1.66 -9.19
C ALA A 141 -3.26 0.97 -8.24
N ASP A 142 -4.38 1.63 -7.91
CA ASP A 142 -5.30 1.12 -6.89
C ASP A 142 -6.74 1.55 -7.12
N VAL A 143 -7.68 0.85 -6.44
CA VAL A 143 -9.13 1.09 -6.53
C VAL A 143 -9.82 0.81 -5.21
N ASN A 144 -10.60 1.78 -4.70
CA ASN A 144 -11.37 1.60 -3.48
C ASN A 144 -12.78 1.00 -3.71
N ASP A 145 -13.49 0.66 -2.62
CA ASP A 145 -14.82 0.03 -2.68
C ASP A 145 -15.92 0.94 -3.20
N ARG A 146 -15.67 2.26 -3.30
CA ARG A 146 -16.58 3.20 -3.98
C ARG A 146 -16.42 3.17 -5.50
N GLY A 147 -15.32 2.58 -5.99
CA GLY A 147 -14.98 2.50 -7.41
C GLY A 147 -14.12 3.67 -7.90
N LEU A 148 -13.62 4.52 -7.00
CA LEU A 148 -12.59 5.50 -7.33
C LEU A 148 -11.29 4.78 -7.59
N ILE A 149 -10.58 5.20 -8.64
CA ILE A 149 -9.32 4.63 -9.13
C ILE A 149 -8.26 5.71 -9.06
N VAL A 150 -7.06 5.35 -8.64
CA VAL A 150 -5.90 6.24 -8.69
C VAL A 150 -4.77 5.64 -9.49
N GLY A 151 -3.90 6.51 -9.97
CA GLY A 151 -2.71 6.13 -10.70
C GLY A 151 -2.07 7.33 -11.39
N ASP A 152 -1.31 7.08 -12.41
CA ASP A 152 -0.58 8.10 -13.12
C ASP A 152 -0.71 8.01 -14.64
N GLY A 153 -0.38 9.13 -15.27
CA GLY A 153 -0.21 9.28 -16.69
C GLY A 153 1.02 10.16 -16.95
N ARG A 154 1.34 10.36 -18.22
CA ARG A 154 2.46 11.21 -18.63
C ARG A 154 2.00 12.30 -19.58
N THR A 155 2.52 13.50 -19.36
CA THR A 155 2.63 14.54 -20.39
C THR A 155 4.04 14.49 -20.99
N PRO A 156 4.36 15.24 -22.05
CA PRO A 156 5.74 15.32 -22.54
C PRO A 156 6.74 15.73 -21.45
N ASP A 157 6.34 16.54 -20.49
CA ASP A 157 7.24 17.19 -19.54
C ASP A 157 7.20 16.57 -18.13
N ALA A 158 6.14 15.82 -17.76
CA ALA A 158 5.97 15.38 -16.38
C ALA A 158 5.06 14.17 -16.22
N LEU A 159 5.22 13.47 -15.10
CA LEU A 159 4.25 12.51 -14.59
C LEU A 159 3.08 13.28 -13.95
N VAL A 160 1.86 12.83 -14.22
CA VAL A 160 0.62 13.45 -13.74
C VAL A 160 -0.16 12.42 -12.93
N GLY A 161 -0.41 12.72 -11.67
CA GLY A 161 -1.27 11.90 -10.81
C GLY A 161 -2.74 12.13 -11.16
N LEU A 162 -3.50 11.05 -11.28
CA LEU A 162 -4.88 11.04 -11.74
C LEU A 162 -5.77 10.23 -10.81
N GLU A 163 -6.97 10.74 -10.57
CA GLU A 163 -8.07 10.00 -9.95
C GLU A 163 -9.23 9.93 -10.93
N TRP A 164 -9.78 8.72 -11.09
CA TRP A 164 -10.90 8.46 -11.98
C TRP A 164 -12.12 7.93 -11.22
N ASP A 165 -13.31 8.32 -11.72
CA ASP A 165 -14.58 7.68 -11.42
C ASP A 165 -15.12 7.08 -12.75
N GLY A 166 -15.09 5.76 -12.85
CA GLY A 166 -15.26 5.07 -14.14
C GLY A 166 -14.20 5.52 -15.15
N ALA A 167 -14.66 6.00 -16.32
CA ALA A 167 -13.78 6.54 -17.37
C ALA A 167 -13.62 8.07 -17.31
N ARG A 168 -14.01 8.72 -16.22
CA ARG A 168 -13.94 10.18 -16.07
C ARG A 168 -12.83 10.56 -15.09
N ILE A 169 -11.92 11.46 -15.49
CA ILE A 169 -10.95 12.08 -14.57
C ILE A 169 -11.73 13.02 -13.64
N VAL A 170 -11.69 12.76 -12.34
CA VAL A 170 -12.35 13.57 -11.31
C VAL A 170 -11.39 14.48 -10.57
N ARG A 171 -10.09 14.13 -10.54
CA ARG A 171 -9.06 14.94 -9.90
C ARG A 171 -7.69 14.74 -10.56
N ARG A 172 -6.90 15.81 -10.58
CA ARG A 172 -5.46 15.78 -10.84
C ARG A 172 -4.72 16.02 -9.54
N LEU A 173 -3.84 15.13 -9.18
CA LEU A 173 -3.07 15.19 -7.95
C LEU A 173 -1.88 16.12 -8.15
N LYS A 174 -1.76 17.12 -7.27
CA LYS A 174 -0.65 18.08 -7.29
C LYS A 174 0.30 17.78 -6.14
N PRO A 175 1.61 17.64 -6.40
CA PRO A 175 2.60 17.57 -5.33
C PRO A 175 2.71 18.92 -4.60
N PRO A 176 3.38 18.96 -3.45
CA PRO A 176 3.70 20.24 -2.79
C PRO A 176 4.57 21.13 -3.68
N PRO A 177 4.59 22.47 -3.45
CA PRO A 177 5.51 23.37 -4.16
C PRO A 177 6.97 22.90 -4.05
N GLY A 178 7.69 22.95 -5.17
CA GLY A 178 9.09 22.53 -5.25
C GLY A 178 9.30 21.03 -5.45
N TYR A 179 8.21 20.23 -5.55
CA TYR A 179 8.28 18.81 -5.88
C TYR A 179 7.65 18.52 -7.24
N SER A 180 8.29 17.63 -8.00
CA SER A 180 7.64 16.90 -9.10
C SER A 180 7.07 15.58 -8.58
N LEU A 181 5.96 15.14 -9.15
CA LEU A 181 5.37 13.85 -8.81
C LEU A 181 6.20 12.71 -9.40
N THR A 182 6.46 11.66 -8.62
CA THR A 182 7.19 10.46 -9.09
C THR A 182 6.33 9.22 -9.11
N SER A 183 5.32 9.11 -8.22
CA SER A 183 4.36 8.00 -8.24
C SER A 183 3.06 8.31 -7.51
N VAL A 184 2.00 7.58 -7.89
CA VAL A 184 0.75 7.42 -7.12
C VAL A 184 0.58 5.93 -6.89
N THR A 185 0.50 5.49 -5.63
CA THR A 185 0.64 4.07 -5.29
C THR A 185 -0.61 3.44 -4.69
N ALA A 186 -1.36 4.14 -3.86
CA ALA A 186 -2.47 3.54 -3.12
C ALA A 186 -3.60 4.51 -2.79
N LEU A 187 -4.79 3.94 -2.54
CA LEU A 187 -6.02 4.65 -2.23
C LEU A 187 -6.85 3.87 -1.21
N ASN A 188 -7.14 4.46 -0.05
CA ASN A 188 -8.03 3.80 0.91
C ASN A 188 -9.52 4.10 0.65
N ASN A 189 -10.39 3.41 1.41
CA ASN A 189 -11.84 3.58 1.30
C ASN A 189 -12.36 4.95 1.75
N ALA A 190 -11.58 5.70 2.52
CA ALA A 190 -11.90 7.09 2.85
C ALA A 190 -11.64 8.06 1.67
N GLY A 191 -10.83 7.65 0.69
CA GLY A 191 -10.42 8.49 -0.45
C GLY A 191 -9.09 9.22 -0.20
N GLN A 192 -8.34 8.79 0.80
CA GLN A 192 -6.99 9.26 1.02
C GLN A 192 -6.02 8.49 0.11
N ILE A 193 -5.04 9.17 -0.46
CA ILE A 193 -4.14 8.65 -1.47
C ILE A 193 -2.70 8.72 -0.94
N ALA A 194 -1.88 7.73 -1.26
CA ALA A 194 -0.45 7.72 -1.03
C ALA A 194 0.33 7.74 -2.34
N GLY A 195 1.56 8.25 -2.29
CA GLY A 195 2.47 8.32 -3.42
C GLY A 195 3.78 9.02 -3.05
N SER A 196 4.58 9.41 -4.01
CA SER A 196 5.85 10.10 -3.78
C SER A 196 6.10 11.23 -4.77
N GLY A 197 6.98 12.14 -4.37
CA GLY A 197 7.48 13.22 -5.18
C GLY A 197 8.97 13.45 -4.93
N GLU A 198 9.63 14.10 -5.86
CA GLU A 198 11.05 14.42 -5.83
C GLU A 198 11.26 15.92 -5.92
N ALA A 199 12.17 16.45 -5.12
CA ALA A 199 12.68 17.80 -5.22
C ALA A 199 14.14 17.77 -5.66
N VAL A 200 14.53 18.75 -6.46
CA VAL A 200 15.89 18.92 -6.98
C VAL A 200 16.40 20.30 -6.59
N LYS A 201 17.63 20.39 -6.07
CA LYS A 201 18.30 21.65 -5.77
C LYS A 201 19.77 21.55 -6.18
N GLY A 202 20.12 22.22 -7.27
CA GLY A 202 21.44 22.04 -7.90
C GLY A 202 21.59 20.61 -8.43
N ASP A 203 22.68 19.95 -8.08
CA ASP A 203 22.98 18.57 -8.45
C ASP A 203 22.43 17.53 -7.43
N GLU A 204 21.72 17.99 -6.41
CA GLU A 204 21.16 17.14 -5.37
C GLU A 204 19.68 16.89 -5.63
N SER A 205 19.26 15.62 -5.47
CA SER A 205 17.85 15.23 -5.44
C SER A 205 17.51 14.47 -4.16
N TRP A 206 16.28 14.62 -3.73
CA TRP A 206 15.73 13.85 -2.62
C TRP A 206 14.24 13.60 -2.84
N SER A 207 13.75 12.47 -2.38
CA SER A 207 12.32 12.19 -2.45
C SER A 207 11.61 12.47 -1.12
N ALA A 208 10.30 12.58 -1.20
CA ALA A 208 9.41 12.54 -0.06
C ALA A 208 8.23 11.62 -0.36
N GLY A 209 7.85 10.81 0.63
CA GLY A 209 6.52 10.21 0.63
C GLY A 209 5.48 11.32 0.73
N LEU A 210 4.39 11.15 0.03
CA LEU A 210 3.29 12.11 -0.05
C LEU A 210 1.97 11.44 0.29
N THR A 211 1.06 12.20 0.92
CA THR A 211 -0.34 11.78 1.03
C THR A 211 -1.27 12.92 0.64
N TRP A 212 -2.36 12.61 -0.06
CA TRP A 212 -3.44 13.54 -0.39
C TRP A 212 -4.66 13.18 0.44
N PRO A 213 -5.12 14.08 1.32
CA PRO A 213 -6.35 13.87 2.06
C PRO A 213 -7.55 13.65 1.14
N ALA A 214 -8.54 12.94 1.63
CA ALA A 214 -9.83 12.81 0.95
C ALA A 214 -10.42 14.20 0.66
N GLY A 215 -11.07 14.37 -0.50
CA GLY A 215 -11.74 15.61 -0.84
C GLY A 215 -10.88 16.67 -1.55
N GLY A 216 -9.63 16.38 -1.90
CA GLY A 216 -8.90 17.20 -2.87
C GLY A 216 -8.01 18.30 -2.30
N ALA A 217 -7.64 18.25 -1.02
CA ALA A 217 -6.62 19.12 -0.46
C ALA A 217 -5.25 18.91 -1.14
N ALA A 218 -4.33 19.84 -0.92
CA ALA A 218 -2.94 19.71 -1.35
C ALA A 218 -2.27 18.48 -0.71
N ALA A 219 -1.25 17.97 -1.34
CA ALA A 219 -0.44 16.89 -0.77
C ALA A 219 0.24 17.33 0.54
N ILE A 220 0.33 16.40 1.46
CA ILE A 220 1.06 16.54 2.73
C ILE A 220 2.28 15.64 2.62
N PRO A 221 3.51 16.18 2.82
CA PRO A 221 4.70 15.36 2.92
C PRO A 221 4.64 14.48 4.18
N LEU A 222 5.01 13.22 4.04
CA LEU A 222 5.20 12.32 5.17
C LEU A 222 6.50 12.69 5.91
N GLN A 223 6.50 12.57 7.23
CA GLN A 223 7.69 12.86 8.04
C GLN A 223 8.83 11.91 7.66
N ARG A 224 10.03 12.45 7.69
CA ARG A 224 11.29 11.75 7.45
C ARG A 224 12.06 11.59 8.75
N PHE A 225 12.78 10.50 8.90
CA PHE A 225 13.68 10.28 10.04
C PHE A 225 14.84 11.30 10.04
N TRP A 226 15.42 11.57 8.87
CA TRP A 226 16.47 12.55 8.71
C TRP A 226 15.94 13.95 8.35
N PRO A 227 16.64 15.02 8.69
CA PRO A 227 16.29 16.39 8.27
C PRO A 227 16.15 16.49 6.76
N ALA A 228 15.30 17.40 6.30
CA ALA A 228 15.19 17.70 4.87
C ALA A 228 16.54 18.13 4.28
N GLY A 229 16.90 17.57 3.12
CA GLY A 229 18.11 17.95 2.39
C GLY A 229 19.31 17.02 2.59
N VAL A 230 19.11 15.83 3.16
CA VAL A 230 20.10 14.75 3.02
C VAL A 230 19.93 14.19 1.61
N PRO A 231 20.91 14.38 0.71
CA PRO A 231 20.84 13.88 -0.65
C PRO A 231 20.89 12.36 -0.66
N TYR A 232 20.21 11.75 -1.64
CA TYR A 232 20.17 10.30 -1.85
C TYR A 232 19.35 9.49 -0.84
N ASP A 233 18.44 10.13 -0.11
CA ASP A 233 17.44 9.48 0.72
C ASP A 233 16.11 9.47 0.01
N TYR A 234 15.49 8.28 -0.11
CA TYR A 234 14.24 8.12 -0.83
C TYR A 234 13.20 7.40 0.03
N TRP A 235 11.96 7.88 -0.03
CA TRP A 235 10.81 7.30 0.66
C TRP A 235 9.76 6.89 -0.36
N TYR A 236 9.42 5.61 -0.35
CA TYR A 236 8.48 4.99 -1.26
C TYR A 236 7.26 4.46 -0.50
N PRO A 237 6.22 5.28 -0.24
CA PRO A 237 4.92 4.79 0.20
C PRO A 237 4.39 3.77 -0.81
N ARG A 238 3.87 2.65 -0.31
CA ARG A 238 3.36 1.55 -1.13
C ARG A 238 1.87 1.34 -1.00
N ASP A 239 1.36 1.35 0.25
CA ASP A 239 -0.03 1.06 0.53
C ASP A 239 -0.55 1.84 1.73
N ILE A 240 -1.88 1.97 1.84
CA ILE A 240 -2.57 2.74 2.88
C ILE A 240 -3.84 2.02 3.34
N ASP A 241 -3.99 1.83 4.63
CA ASP A 241 -5.16 1.18 5.21
C ASP A 241 -6.33 2.14 5.51
N ARG A 242 -7.43 1.58 6.03
CA ARG A 242 -8.64 2.35 6.38
C ARG A 242 -8.39 3.40 7.46
N ALA A 243 -7.46 3.16 8.38
CA ALA A 243 -7.11 4.08 9.46
C ALA A 243 -6.15 5.18 8.99
N GLY A 244 -5.69 5.14 7.74
CA GLY A 244 -4.72 6.07 7.19
C GLY A 244 -3.26 5.69 7.52
N ARG A 245 -3.00 4.48 8.05
CA ARG A 245 -1.63 4.01 8.23
C ARG A 245 -1.05 3.71 6.86
N ILE A 246 0.08 4.32 6.55
CA ILE A 246 0.80 4.16 5.29
C ILE A 246 2.00 3.28 5.55
N VAL A 247 2.25 2.30 4.68
CA VAL A 247 3.46 1.49 4.70
C VAL A 247 4.24 1.67 3.41
N GLY A 248 5.53 1.40 3.49
CA GLY A 248 6.42 1.50 2.36
C GLY A 248 7.87 1.23 2.74
N THR A 249 8.78 1.90 2.06
CA THR A 249 10.21 1.66 2.18
C THR A 249 10.95 2.98 2.31
N TYR A 250 11.87 3.03 3.24
CA TYR A 250 12.96 3.98 3.25
C TYR A 250 14.15 3.36 2.53
N ASP A 251 14.71 4.07 1.56
CA ASP A 251 15.85 3.64 0.76
C ASP A 251 17.03 4.56 1.05
N TYR A 252 18.04 4.02 1.71
CA TYR A 252 19.31 4.69 1.93
C TYR A 252 20.31 4.27 0.86
N VAL A 253 20.28 4.96 -0.26
CA VAL A 253 21.02 4.59 -1.48
C VAL A 253 22.54 4.49 -1.26
N ARG A 254 23.09 5.28 -0.32
CA ARG A 254 24.55 5.27 -0.06
C ARG A 254 25.11 3.93 0.40
N VAL A 255 24.28 3.11 1.03
CA VAL A 255 24.64 1.77 1.54
C VAL A 255 23.72 0.67 0.98
N ASP A 256 22.91 0.99 -0.04
CA ASP A 256 21.96 0.06 -0.69
C ASP A 256 21.03 -0.65 0.33
N THR A 257 20.62 0.06 1.38
CA THR A 257 19.78 -0.51 2.44
C THR A 257 18.36 -0.01 2.30
N LEU A 258 17.42 -0.95 2.19
CA LEU A 258 15.99 -0.71 2.21
C LEU A 258 15.42 -1.06 3.59
N THR A 259 14.67 -0.16 4.20
CA THR A 259 14.07 -0.38 5.51
C THR A 259 12.54 -0.32 5.45
N PRO A 260 11.85 -1.40 5.86
CA PRO A 260 10.39 -1.39 5.97
C PRO A 260 9.93 -0.30 6.93
N THR A 261 9.07 0.59 6.45
CA THR A 261 8.68 1.80 7.17
C THR A 261 7.16 1.94 7.23
N GLN A 262 6.65 2.46 8.36
CA GLN A 262 5.25 2.80 8.54
C GLN A 262 5.11 4.26 8.99
N TRP A 263 4.14 4.99 8.45
CA TRP A 263 3.72 6.32 8.90
C TRP A 263 2.31 6.27 9.46
N LEU A 264 2.14 6.88 10.64
CA LEU A 264 0.85 6.98 11.32
C LEU A 264 0.31 8.41 11.22
N PRO A 265 -1.02 8.61 11.08
CA PRO A 265 -1.59 9.94 11.21
C PRO A 265 -1.23 10.56 12.58
N PRO A 266 -0.88 11.87 12.65
CA PRO A 266 -0.91 12.90 11.61
C PRO A 266 0.36 12.97 10.73
N TYR A 267 1.15 11.90 10.61
CA TYR A 267 2.35 11.78 9.77
C TYR A 267 3.54 12.63 10.21
N THR A 268 3.63 12.91 11.51
CA THR A 268 4.73 13.66 12.14
C THR A 268 5.87 12.77 12.61
N THR A 269 5.73 11.47 12.47
CA THR A 269 6.74 10.46 12.81
C THR A 269 6.69 9.32 11.80
N GLU A 270 7.85 8.73 11.53
CA GLU A 270 7.96 7.46 10.84
C GLU A 270 8.41 6.37 11.81
N ASN A 271 7.97 5.16 11.58
CA ASN A 271 8.36 3.96 12.32
C ASN A 271 9.11 3.03 11.38
N GLN A 272 10.42 2.93 11.55
CA GLN A 272 11.26 1.94 10.88
C GLN A 272 11.14 0.62 11.63
N VAL A 273 10.58 -0.41 10.99
CA VAL A 273 10.26 -1.68 11.66
C VAL A 273 11.48 -2.58 11.85
N GLY A 274 12.58 -2.28 11.15
CA GLY A 274 13.81 -3.09 11.16
C GLY A 274 13.81 -4.17 10.07
N HIS A 275 14.63 -5.19 10.24
CA HIS A 275 14.86 -6.21 9.23
C HIS A 275 14.47 -7.61 9.72
N LEU A 276 14.30 -8.53 8.79
CA LEU A 276 13.94 -9.92 9.08
C LEU A 276 15.15 -10.72 9.53
N GLY A 277 15.21 -11.14 10.81
CA GLY A 277 16.34 -11.89 11.33
C GLY A 277 17.67 -11.15 11.13
N GLU A 278 18.63 -11.78 10.48
CA GLU A 278 19.95 -11.20 10.18
C GLU A 278 20.03 -10.50 8.81
N ARG A 279 18.90 -10.36 8.09
CA ARG A 279 18.86 -9.63 6.82
C ARG A 279 19.19 -8.17 7.01
N THR A 280 19.82 -7.56 6.01
CA THR A 280 20.27 -6.16 6.07
C THR A 280 19.36 -5.21 5.30
N SER A 281 18.38 -5.73 4.56
CA SER A 281 17.51 -4.92 3.70
C SER A 281 16.12 -5.54 3.57
N GLY A 282 15.08 -4.71 3.44
CA GLY A 282 13.71 -5.19 3.25
C GLY A 282 12.72 -4.09 2.88
N THR A 283 11.53 -4.49 2.41
CA THR A 283 10.46 -3.59 1.96
C THR A 283 9.14 -3.93 2.63
N PHE A 284 8.22 -2.96 2.73
CA PHE A 284 6.79 -3.22 2.76
C PHE A 284 6.16 -2.91 1.41
N GLU A 285 5.31 -3.82 0.94
CA GLU A 285 4.57 -3.69 -0.32
C GLU A 285 3.06 -3.49 -0.08
N ALA A 286 2.49 -4.04 0.99
CA ALA A 286 1.07 -3.91 1.30
C ALA A 286 0.78 -3.94 2.80
N ILE A 287 -0.33 -3.31 3.18
CA ILE A 287 -0.93 -3.37 4.52
C ILE A 287 -2.36 -3.88 4.42
N SER A 288 -2.78 -4.73 5.36
CA SER A 288 -4.17 -5.19 5.42
C SER A 288 -5.13 -4.02 5.65
N PRO A 289 -6.33 -4.05 5.06
CA PRO A 289 -7.27 -2.93 5.13
C PRO A 289 -7.63 -2.46 6.54
N THR A 290 -7.58 -3.34 7.57
CA THR A 290 -8.01 -2.99 8.93
C THR A 290 -7.13 -3.53 10.06
N THR A 291 -6.36 -4.61 9.85
CA THR A 291 -5.70 -5.34 10.94
C THR A 291 -4.27 -4.87 11.26
N ASN A 292 -3.71 -3.94 10.50
CA ASN A 292 -2.32 -3.48 10.60
C ASN A 292 -1.25 -4.53 10.25
N VAL A 293 -1.63 -5.66 9.68
CA VAL A 293 -0.67 -6.65 9.17
C VAL A 293 -0.06 -6.12 7.89
N SER A 294 1.27 -6.12 7.79
CA SER A 294 1.98 -5.66 6.60
C SER A 294 2.85 -6.77 6.03
N VAL A 295 3.04 -6.76 4.72
CA VAL A 295 3.85 -7.76 4.02
C VAL A 295 4.81 -7.10 3.04
N GLY A 296 5.85 -7.84 2.69
CA GLY A 296 6.83 -7.39 1.72
C GLY A 296 7.96 -8.42 1.53
N THR A 297 9.15 -7.92 1.32
CA THR A 297 10.30 -8.73 0.93
C THR A 297 11.51 -8.39 1.79
N ALA A 298 12.28 -9.41 2.17
CA ALA A 298 13.58 -9.28 2.84
C ALA A 298 14.68 -9.78 1.91
N ARG A 299 15.81 -9.07 1.89
CA ARG A 299 17.02 -9.41 1.14
C ARG A 299 18.26 -8.94 1.90
N ASP A 300 19.42 -9.25 1.40
CA ASP A 300 20.67 -8.64 1.85
C ASP A 300 21.08 -7.50 0.92
N SER A 301 21.63 -6.44 1.48
CA SER A 301 22.25 -5.35 0.75
C SER A 301 23.57 -5.81 0.16
N TYR A 302 23.90 -5.32 -1.04
CA TYR A 302 25.20 -5.57 -1.66
C TYR A 302 26.36 -4.90 -0.90
N MET A 303 26.07 -3.80 -0.20
CA MET A 303 27.09 -2.99 0.48
C MET A 303 27.35 -3.46 1.92
N ASP A 304 26.32 -3.94 2.61
CA ASP A 304 26.37 -4.27 4.05
C ASP A 304 26.21 -5.77 4.33
N GLY A 305 25.96 -6.58 3.30
CA GLY A 305 25.83 -8.02 3.46
C GLY A 305 27.18 -8.70 3.71
N PRO A 306 27.22 -9.71 4.61
CA PRO A 306 28.43 -10.48 4.87
C PRO A 306 28.80 -11.43 3.73
N PHE A 307 27.99 -11.48 2.67
CA PHE A 307 28.10 -12.45 1.59
C PHE A 307 28.39 -11.77 0.24
N PRO A 308 29.25 -12.36 -0.59
CA PRO A 308 29.29 -12.04 -2.01
C PRO A 308 27.91 -12.26 -2.65
N PRO A 309 27.54 -11.51 -3.69
CA PRO A 309 26.21 -11.62 -4.33
C PRO A 309 25.81 -13.06 -4.72
N GLU A 310 26.77 -13.88 -5.12
CA GLU A 310 26.57 -15.28 -5.51
C GLU A 310 26.26 -16.23 -4.34
N THR A 311 26.55 -15.81 -3.10
CA THR A 311 26.31 -16.61 -1.88
C THR A 311 25.22 -16.02 -0.99
N ALA A 312 24.66 -14.87 -1.39
CA ALA A 312 23.57 -14.24 -0.64
C ALA A 312 22.36 -15.18 -0.55
N PRO A 313 21.77 -15.34 0.65
CA PRO A 313 20.56 -16.14 0.77
C PRO A 313 19.44 -15.61 -0.11
N PRO A 314 18.59 -16.48 -0.68
CA PRO A 314 17.55 -16.04 -1.60
C PRO A 314 16.56 -15.05 -0.93
N ILE A 315 16.00 -14.14 -1.74
CA ILE A 315 14.97 -13.19 -1.34
C ILE A 315 13.84 -13.92 -0.61
N GLN A 316 13.32 -13.32 0.47
CA GLN A 316 12.35 -13.92 1.38
C GLN A 316 11.09 -13.07 1.52
N ALA A 317 9.92 -13.66 1.26
CA ALA A 317 8.64 -13.05 1.63
C ALA A 317 8.55 -12.89 3.15
N GLN A 318 8.20 -11.69 3.60
CA GLN A 318 8.07 -11.35 5.01
C GLN A 318 6.68 -10.83 5.37
N ILE A 319 6.31 -10.99 6.65
CA ILE A 319 5.07 -10.50 7.23
C ILE A 319 5.36 -9.85 8.60
N TRP A 320 4.73 -8.71 8.83
CA TRP A 320 4.75 -8.01 10.12
C TRP A 320 3.36 -8.03 10.73
N PRO A 321 3.19 -8.54 11.96
CA PRO A 321 1.89 -8.60 12.63
C PRO A 321 1.29 -7.25 13.05
N GLY A 322 1.98 -6.12 12.75
CA GLY A 322 1.61 -4.79 13.23
C GLY A 322 2.29 -4.38 14.54
N THR A 323 2.92 -5.31 15.21
CA THR A 323 3.76 -5.15 16.41
C THR A 323 4.76 -6.30 16.50
N GLY A 324 5.86 -6.09 17.25
CA GLY A 324 6.92 -7.10 17.39
C GLY A 324 7.78 -7.26 16.13
N PRO A 325 8.52 -8.36 16.01
CA PRO A 325 9.45 -8.57 14.92
C PRO A 325 8.77 -8.94 13.61
N LEU A 326 9.51 -8.74 12.51
CA LEU A 326 9.21 -9.33 11.22
C LEU A 326 9.34 -10.86 11.28
N LEU A 327 8.52 -11.55 10.50
CA LEU A 327 8.49 -13.01 10.40
C LEU A 327 8.63 -13.41 8.92
N ALA A 328 9.25 -14.56 8.67
CA ALA A 328 9.35 -15.15 7.33
C ALA A 328 8.09 -15.93 6.99
N LEU A 329 7.70 -15.91 5.71
CA LEU A 329 6.67 -16.79 5.17
C LEU A 329 7.31 -18.04 4.55
N PRO A 330 6.65 -19.23 4.60
CA PRO A 330 7.17 -20.43 3.97
C PRO A 330 7.48 -20.26 2.49
N ARG A 331 8.56 -20.87 2.01
CA ARG A 331 8.98 -20.91 0.61
C ARG A 331 8.36 -22.11 -0.09
N LEU A 332 8.27 -22.03 -1.42
CA LEU A 332 7.84 -23.16 -2.24
C LEU A 332 9.00 -24.15 -2.49
N SER A 333 10.22 -23.61 -2.63
CA SER A 333 11.47 -24.36 -2.65
C SER A 333 12.42 -23.75 -1.61
N PRO A 334 13.19 -24.53 -0.85
CA PRO A 334 14.11 -24.01 0.17
C PRO A 334 15.08 -22.95 -0.34
N GLU A 335 15.62 -23.16 -1.55
CA GLU A 335 16.56 -22.26 -2.22
C GLU A 335 15.87 -21.26 -3.18
N GLY A 336 14.55 -21.32 -3.28
CA GLY A 336 13.80 -20.45 -4.19
C GLY A 336 13.47 -19.10 -3.55
N PRO A 337 13.60 -17.97 -4.29
CA PRO A 337 13.12 -16.69 -3.83
C PRO A 337 11.60 -16.67 -3.64
N SER A 338 11.13 -15.82 -2.72
CA SER A 338 9.72 -15.56 -2.49
C SER A 338 9.49 -14.09 -2.15
N GLU A 339 8.36 -13.53 -2.56
CA GLU A 339 7.99 -12.14 -2.36
C GLU A 339 6.49 -12.05 -2.06
N ALA A 340 6.10 -11.15 -1.15
CA ALA A 340 4.71 -10.90 -0.79
C ALA A 340 4.30 -9.48 -1.23
N PHE A 341 3.19 -9.38 -1.98
CA PHE A 341 2.73 -8.13 -2.59
C PHE A 341 1.34 -7.68 -2.13
N ALA A 342 0.55 -8.56 -1.53
CA ALA A 342 -0.80 -8.26 -1.11
C ALA A 342 -1.14 -8.96 0.20
N VAL A 343 -1.95 -8.33 1.03
CA VAL A 343 -2.46 -8.93 2.27
C VAL A 343 -3.91 -8.52 2.51
N SER A 344 -4.72 -9.43 3.03
CA SER A 344 -6.14 -9.20 3.35
C SER A 344 -6.43 -9.43 4.83
N ASP A 345 -7.55 -8.89 5.32
CA ASP A 345 -7.96 -8.98 6.72
C ASP A 345 -8.25 -10.44 7.17
N ASP A 346 -8.56 -11.34 6.24
CA ASP A 346 -8.73 -12.78 6.50
C ASP A 346 -7.40 -13.57 6.55
N GLN A 347 -6.25 -12.85 6.64
CA GLN A 347 -4.90 -13.39 6.73
C GLN A 347 -4.45 -14.19 5.49
N ARG A 348 -5.00 -13.92 4.31
CA ARG A 348 -4.38 -14.34 3.06
C ARG A 348 -3.29 -13.36 2.69
N VAL A 349 -2.17 -13.89 2.21
CA VAL A 349 -1.09 -13.12 1.62
C VAL A 349 -0.91 -13.61 0.19
N GLY A 350 -0.85 -12.69 -0.76
CA GLY A 350 -0.60 -12.97 -2.17
C GLY A 350 0.80 -12.56 -2.56
N GLY A 351 1.41 -13.32 -3.48
CA GLY A 351 2.75 -13.01 -3.92
C GLY A 351 3.26 -13.95 -4.99
N THR A 352 4.56 -14.18 -4.96
CA THR A 352 5.25 -15.11 -5.82
C THR A 352 6.23 -15.97 -5.01
N ALA A 353 6.48 -17.18 -5.45
CA ALA A 353 7.53 -18.05 -4.93
C ALA A 353 8.08 -18.93 -6.07
N ALA A 354 9.41 -19.10 -6.10
CA ALA A 354 10.01 -19.97 -7.09
C ALA A 354 9.87 -21.45 -6.69
N ASP A 355 9.49 -22.27 -7.68
CA ASP A 355 9.45 -23.73 -7.53
C ASP A 355 10.84 -24.36 -7.68
N ALA A 356 10.93 -25.69 -7.60
CA ALA A 356 12.19 -26.43 -7.72
C ALA A 356 12.88 -26.28 -9.10
N THR A 357 12.18 -25.75 -10.12
CA THR A 357 12.73 -25.44 -11.45
C THR A 357 13.13 -23.96 -11.57
N ALA A 358 13.20 -23.22 -10.45
CA ALA A 358 13.41 -21.77 -10.39
C ALA A 358 12.36 -20.95 -11.17
N THR A 359 11.19 -21.54 -11.47
CA THR A 359 10.09 -20.80 -12.09
C THR A 359 9.27 -20.09 -11.03
N SER A 360 9.10 -18.79 -11.19
CA SER A 360 8.28 -17.93 -10.32
C SER A 360 6.80 -18.28 -10.48
N ARG A 361 6.14 -18.70 -9.39
CA ARG A 361 4.73 -19.09 -9.34
C ARG A 361 3.91 -18.11 -8.53
N ALA A 362 2.76 -17.72 -9.03
CA ALA A 362 1.76 -17.02 -8.24
C ALA A 362 1.31 -17.91 -7.08
N VAL A 363 1.39 -17.37 -5.85
CA VAL A 363 1.06 -18.14 -4.65
C VAL A 363 0.16 -17.35 -3.71
N ILE A 364 -0.57 -18.09 -2.87
CA ILE A 364 -1.32 -17.55 -1.73
C ILE A 364 -0.91 -18.32 -0.47
N TRP A 365 -0.46 -17.61 0.56
CA TRP A 365 -0.34 -18.10 1.92
C TRP A 365 -1.68 -17.88 2.63
N THR A 366 -2.38 -18.95 2.98
CA THR A 366 -3.60 -18.88 3.79
C THR A 366 -3.27 -18.97 5.27
N CYS A 367 -3.97 -18.24 6.15
CA CYS A 367 -3.61 -18.13 7.57
C CYS A 367 -2.15 -17.74 7.78
N ALA A 368 -1.68 -16.77 7.04
CA ALA A 368 -0.26 -16.44 6.90
C ALA A 368 0.46 -16.27 8.25
N LEU A 369 -0.14 -15.59 9.23
CA LEU A 369 0.44 -15.42 10.57
C LEU A 369 0.62 -16.73 11.35
N ARG A 370 -0.15 -17.79 11.02
CA ARG A 370 -0.01 -19.11 11.71
C ARG A 370 1.12 -19.94 11.16
N GLN A 371 1.55 -19.68 9.94
CA GLN A 371 2.66 -20.40 9.31
C GLN A 371 3.94 -19.55 9.23
N ALA A 372 3.87 -18.28 9.58
CA ALA A 372 5.02 -17.41 9.68
C ALA A 372 5.95 -17.83 10.83
N TYR A 373 7.26 -17.71 10.63
CA TYR A 373 8.27 -18.16 11.56
C TYR A 373 9.41 -17.14 11.69
N ARG A 374 10.19 -17.26 12.76
CA ARG A 374 11.47 -16.54 12.92
C ARG A 374 12.54 -17.33 12.17
N PRO A 375 13.24 -16.75 11.20
CA PRO A 375 14.35 -17.43 10.52
C PRO A 375 15.57 -17.53 11.38
#